data_522ac864ca4bfeeb74474490cf8aab61
#
_entry.id   522ac864ca4bfeeb74474490cf8aab61
#
_cell.length_a   1.000
_cell.length_b   1.000
_cell.length_c   1.000
_cell.angle_alpha   90.00
_cell.angle_beta   90.00
_cell.angle_gamma   90.00
#
_symmetry.space_group_name_H-M   'P 1'
#
loop_
_entity.id
_entity.type
_entity.pdbx_description
1 polymer ?
#
loop_
_entity_poly.entity_id
_entity_poly.type
_entity_poly.pdbx_seq_one_letter_code
_entity_poly.pdbx_strand_id
1 'polypeptide(L)'
;MKINILGARYEVYERSDTQDAYLRKCDGYCDKTTHIIVVKKKANDCEIGDFERYRRKVLRHEIVHAFLFESGLAENFRHPEWGHEETMVDWIAVQFPQNVKSI
;
A
#
# COMPACT_ATOMS: atom_id res chain seq x y z
N MET A 1 10.41 -4.08 -7.41
CA MET A 1 11.03 -2.93 -6.75
C MET A 1 11.18 -3.23 -5.26
N LYS A 2 12.29 -2.86 -4.69
CA LYS A 2 12.56 -3.10 -3.27
C LYS A 2 12.58 -1.77 -2.52
N ILE A 3 11.95 -1.73 -1.35
CA ILE A 3 11.96 -0.54 -0.51
C ILE A 3 12.32 -0.95 0.92
N ASN A 4 12.94 -0.01 1.64
CA ASN A 4 13.29 -0.20 3.05
C ASN A 4 12.30 0.59 3.90
N ILE A 5 11.66 -0.09 4.85
CA ILE A 5 10.70 0.52 5.75
C ILE A 5 11.16 0.24 7.18
N LEU A 6 11.72 1.24 7.80
CA LEU A 6 12.27 1.15 9.18
C LEU A 6 13.21 -0.04 9.35
N GLY A 7 14.06 -0.29 8.36
CA GLY A 7 15.04 -1.36 8.40
C GLY A 7 14.56 -2.68 7.81
N ALA A 8 13.28 -2.85 7.60
CA ALA A 8 12.74 -4.06 6.97
C ALA A 8 12.69 -3.89 5.45
N ARG A 9 13.14 -4.90 4.73
CA ARG A 9 13.11 -4.88 3.27
C ARG A 9 11.78 -5.42 2.78
N TYR A 10 11.04 -4.59 2.05
CA TYR A 10 9.80 -4.97 1.39
C TYR A 10 10.03 -5.09 -0.12
N GLU A 11 9.35 -6.02 -0.74
CA GLU A 11 9.29 -6.14 -2.20
C GLU A 11 7.94 -5.66 -2.69
N VAL A 12 7.96 -4.88 -3.77
CA VAL A 12 6.75 -4.36 -4.40
C VAL A 12 6.57 -5.06 -5.74
N TYR A 13 5.39 -5.66 -5.91
CA TYR A 13 4.99 -6.35 -7.14
C TYR A 13 3.78 -5.69 -7.73
N GLU A 14 3.70 -5.73 -9.05
CA GLU A 14 2.51 -5.35 -9.79
C GLU A 14 1.92 -6.61 -10.41
N ARG A 15 0.66 -6.90 -10.12
CA ARG A 15 -0.02 -8.10 -10.57
C ARG A 15 -1.41 -7.78 -11.09
N SER A 16 -1.88 -8.59 -12.05
CA SER A 16 -3.27 -8.53 -12.48
C SER A 16 -4.17 -9.34 -11.55
N ASP A 17 -5.47 -9.11 -11.63
CA ASP A 17 -6.45 -9.88 -10.86
C ASP A 17 -6.56 -11.34 -11.32
N THR A 18 -6.05 -11.66 -12.51
CA THR A 18 -5.96 -13.05 -12.98
C THR A 18 -4.75 -13.76 -12.39
N GLN A 19 -3.68 -13.03 -12.09
CA GLN A 19 -2.48 -13.57 -11.45
C GLN A 19 -2.66 -13.72 -9.94
N ASP A 20 -3.48 -12.85 -9.36
CA ASP A 20 -3.70 -12.79 -7.92
C ASP A 20 -5.17 -12.48 -7.65
N ALA A 21 -5.91 -13.51 -7.28
CA ALA A 21 -7.36 -13.41 -7.07
C ALA A 21 -7.74 -12.43 -5.96
N TYR A 22 -6.83 -12.15 -5.02
CA TYR A 22 -7.07 -11.18 -3.96
C TYR A 22 -7.35 -9.79 -4.52
N LEU A 23 -6.77 -9.49 -5.68
CA LEU A 23 -6.93 -8.20 -6.36
C LEU A 23 -8.29 -8.02 -7.04
N ARG A 24 -9.17 -9.01 -6.94
CA ARG A 24 -10.58 -8.84 -7.34
C ARG A 24 -11.36 -8.04 -6.33
N LYS A 25 -10.88 -7.98 -5.09
CA LYS A 25 -11.55 -7.30 -3.98
C LYS A 25 -10.91 -5.98 -3.59
N CYS A 26 -9.68 -5.73 -4.03
CA CYS A 26 -8.93 -4.54 -3.64
C CYS A 26 -7.97 -4.16 -4.76
N ASP A 27 -7.45 -2.93 -4.70
CA ASP A 27 -6.50 -2.43 -5.67
C ASP A 27 -5.05 -2.64 -5.27
N GLY A 28 -4.82 -3.10 -4.05
CA GLY A 28 -3.50 -3.42 -3.54
C GLY A 28 -3.60 -3.97 -2.13
N TYR A 29 -2.51 -4.55 -1.66
CA TYR A 29 -2.44 -5.02 -0.28
C TYR A 29 -0.99 -5.08 0.20
N CYS A 30 -0.85 -5.15 1.51
CA CYS A 30 0.44 -5.30 2.19
C CYS A 30 0.40 -6.55 3.06
N ASP A 31 1.33 -7.46 2.83
CA ASP A 31 1.50 -8.66 3.65
C ASP A 31 2.73 -8.48 4.54
N LYS A 32 2.50 -8.20 5.81
CA LYS A 32 3.58 -7.96 6.77
C LYS A 32 4.37 -9.22 7.09
N THR A 33 3.78 -10.40 6.91
CA THR A 33 4.45 -11.66 7.26
C THR A 33 5.49 -12.04 6.23
N THR A 34 5.29 -11.68 4.98
CA THR A 34 6.22 -11.96 3.89
C THR A 34 6.97 -10.71 3.41
N HIS A 35 6.66 -9.54 3.96
CA HIS A 35 7.22 -8.25 3.57
C HIS A 35 7.00 -7.98 2.07
N ILE A 36 5.76 -8.16 1.63
CA ILE A 36 5.37 -7.94 0.23
C ILE A 36 4.26 -6.90 0.16
N ILE A 37 4.41 -5.99 -0.79
CA ILE A 37 3.35 -5.07 -1.20
C ILE A 37 2.98 -5.41 -2.63
N VAL A 38 1.69 -5.54 -2.91
CA VAL A 38 1.18 -5.81 -4.24
C VAL A 38 0.24 -4.70 -4.65
N VAL A 39 0.44 -4.17 -5.86
CA VAL A 39 -0.46 -3.20 -6.47
C VAL A 39 -1.05 -3.81 -7.74
N LYS A 40 -2.30 -3.46 -8.02
CA LYS A 40 -3.03 -4.02 -9.15
C LYS A 40 -2.63 -3.35 -10.45
N LYS A 41 -2.42 -4.16 -11.49
CA LYS A 41 -2.23 -3.68 -12.86
C LYS A 41 -3.54 -3.11 -13.40
N LYS A 42 -3.43 -2.17 -14.33
CA LYS A 42 -4.58 -1.64 -15.03
C LYS A 42 -5.37 -2.76 -15.70
N ALA A 43 -6.66 -2.85 -15.38
CA ALA A 43 -7.55 -3.81 -16.02
C ALA A 43 -8.05 -3.25 -17.36
N ASN A 44 -8.46 -4.14 -18.27
CA ASN A 44 -8.95 -3.73 -19.58
C ASN A 44 -10.22 -2.88 -19.51
N ASP A 45 -11.03 -3.08 -18.48
CA ASP A 45 -12.27 -2.34 -18.26
C ASP A 45 -12.11 -1.13 -17.33
N CYS A 46 -10.86 -0.75 -17.06
CA CYS A 46 -10.57 0.36 -16.16
C CYS A 46 -10.93 1.70 -16.81
N GLU A 47 -11.74 2.48 -16.13
CA GLU A 47 -12.19 3.79 -16.59
C GLU A 47 -11.39 4.97 -16.02
N ILE A 48 -10.37 4.69 -15.20
CA ILE A 48 -9.56 5.73 -14.58
C ILE A 48 -8.68 6.38 -15.65
N GLY A 49 -8.84 7.70 -15.82
CA GLY A 49 -8.14 8.46 -16.85
C GLY A 49 -6.63 8.50 -16.68
N ASP A 50 -6.16 8.72 -15.45
CA ASP A 50 -4.72 8.71 -15.13
C ASP A 50 -4.45 7.55 -14.17
N PHE A 51 -4.34 6.37 -14.74
CA PHE A 51 -4.13 5.16 -13.96
C PHE A 51 -2.75 5.15 -13.27
N GLU A 52 -1.73 5.69 -13.91
CA GLU A 52 -0.38 5.71 -13.31
C GLU A 52 -0.36 6.53 -12.01
N ARG A 53 -1.04 7.65 -12.00
CA ARG A 53 -1.19 8.48 -10.80
C ARG A 53 -1.97 7.74 -9.71
N TYR A 54 -3.04 7.05 -10.11
CA TYR A 54 -3.85 6.25 -9.19
C TYR A 54 -3.03 5.11 -8.59
N ARG A 55 -2.24 4.41 -9.41
CA ARG A 55 -1.39 3.31 -8.96
C ARG A 55 -0.37 3.78 -7.92
N ARG A 56 0.22 4.95 -8.14
CA ARG A 56 1.15 5.52 -7.15
C ARG A 56 0.47 5.84 -5.84
N LYS A 57 -0.77 6.31 -5.90
CA LYS A 57 -1.57 6.55 -4.69
C LYS A 57 -1.82 5.26 -3.93
N VAL A 58 -2.18 4.19 -4.62
CA VAL A 58 -2.39 2.87 -4.02
C VAL A 58 -1.09 2.38 -3.38
N LEU A 59 0.02 2.52 -4.07
CA LEU A 59 1.33 2.12 -3.53
C LEU A 59 1.65 2.87 -2.23
N ARG A 60 1.44 4.18 -2.20
CA ARG A 60 1.68 4.96 -0.97
C ARG A 60 0.79 4.50 0.17
N HIS A 61 -0.47 4.18 -0.11
CA HIS A 61 -1.40 3.65 0.88
C HIS A 61 -0.83 2.37 1.52
N GLU A 62 -0.35 1.45 0.71
CA GLU A 62 0.21 0.20 1.21
C GLU A 62 1.54 0.40 1.94
N ILE A 63 2.35 1.36 1.52
CA ILE A 63 3.58 1.73 2.23
C ILE A 63 3.26 2.25 3.63
N VAL A 64 2.20 3.03 3.79
CA VAL A 64 1.77 3.50 5.11
C VAL A 64 1.38 2.32 6.00
N HIS A 65 0.66 1.34 5.47
CA HIS A 65 0.36 0.13 6.23
C HIS A 65 1.63 -0.59 6.68
N ALA A 66 2.59 -0.75 5.78
CA ALA A 66 3.88 -1.39 6.12
C ALA A 66 4.61 -0.62 7.21
N PHE A 67 4.64 0.70 7.12
CA PHE A 67 5.24 1.56 8.14
C PHE A 67 4.58 1.36 9.50
N LEU A 68 3.25 1.31 9.54
CA LEU A 68 2.52 1.10 10.79
C LEU A 68 2.81 -0.28 11.40
N PHE A 69 2.94 -1.31 10.57
CA PHE A 69 3.35 -2.63 11.05
C PHE A 69 4.77 -2.61 11.62
N GLU A 70 5.74 -2.06 10.88
CA GLU A 70 7.14 -2.09 11.29
C GLU A 70 7.43 -1.18 12.49
N SER A 71 6.68 -0.11 12.65
CA SER A 71 6.81 0.78 13.81
C SER A 71 6.24 0.16 15.09
N GLY A 72 5.49 -0.92 14.97
CA GLY A 72 4.79 -1.53 16.11
C GLY A 72 3.49 -0.82 16.47
N LEU A 73 3.15 0.25 15.79
CA LEU A 73 1.98 1.05 16.13
C LEU A 73 0.69 0.23 16.02
N ALA A 74 0.60 -0.62 14.98
CA ALA A 74 -0.58 -1.43 14.74
C ALA A 74 -0.83 -2.48 15.82
N GLU A 75 0.19 -2.88 16.57
CA GLU A 75 0.10 -3.96 17.57
C GLU A 75 0.09 -3.46 19.01
N ASN A 76 0.45 -2.19 19.23
CA ASN A 76 0.62 -1.66 20.58
C ASN A 76 -0.59 -0.88 21.10
N PHE A 77 -1.68 -0.87 20.39
CA PHE A 77 -2.86 -0.12 20.78
C PHE A 77 -3.89 -0.95 21.52
N ARG A 78 -4.55 -0.29 22.49
CA ARG A 78 -5.77 -0.82 23.08
C ARG A 78 -6.93 -0.83 22.09
N HIS A 79 -6.82 -0.04 21.03
CA HIS A 79 -7.79 0.04 19.94
C HIS A 79 -7.15 -0.50 18.68
N PRO A 80 -7.41 -1.76 18.30
CA PRO A 80 -6.73 -2.41 17.18
C PRO A 80 -6.88 -1.68 15.85
N GLU A 81 -7.99 -0.97 15.64
CA GLU A 81 -8.24 -0.26 14.40
C GLU A 81 -7.36 0.97 14.19
N TRP A 82 -6.71 1.48 15.24
CA TRP A 82 -5.90 2.69 15.13
C TRP A 82 -4.73 2.55 14.17
N GLY A 83 -4.08 1.38 14.17
CA GLY A 83 -2.96 1.12 13.27
C GLY A 83 -3.37 0.92 11.83
N HIS A 84 -4.66 0.71 11.57
CA HIS A 84 -5.18 0.37 10.24
C HIS A 84 -6.48 1.09 9.91
N GLU A 85 -6.73 2.22 10.56
CA GLU A 85 -7.89 3.03 10.21
C GLU A 85 -7.66 3.60 8.81
N GLU A 86 -8.51 3.20 7.86
CA GLU A 86 -8.27 3.44 6.43
C GLU A 86 -8.30 4.92 6.05
N THR A 87 -9.14 5.71 6.73
CA THR A 87 -9.18 7.16 6.48
C THR A 87 -7.88 7.83 6.88
N MET A 88 -7.30 7.43 8.00
CA MET A 88 -6.03 7.93 8.45
C MET A 88 -4.90 7.52 7.50
N VAL A 89 -4.90 6.27 7.07
CA VAL A 89 -3.89 5.75 6.13
C VAL A 89 -3.96 6.53 4.81
N ASP A 90 -5.16 6.75 4.28
CA ASP A 90 -5.35 7.53 3.06
C ASP A 90 -4.87 8.96 3.23
N TRP A 91 -5.19 9.58 4.35
CA TRP A 91 -4.77 10.96 4.60
C TRP A 91 -3.23 11.08 4.63
N ILE A 92 -2.56 10.18 5.34
CA ILE A 92 -1.10 10.17 5.39
C ILE A 92 -0.52 9.93 3.99
N ALA A 93 -1.07 8.98 3.24
CA ALA A 93 -0.59 8.66 1.90
C ALA A 93 -0.71 9.85 0.95
N VAL A 94 -1.76 10.65 1.08
CA VAL A 94 -1.95 11.86 0.26
C VAL A 94 -0.89 12.90 0.59
N GLN A 95 -0.43 12.99 1.84
CA GLN A 95 0.60 13.95 2.22
C GLN A 95 2.00 13.60 1.72
N PHE A 96 2.28 12.32 1.48
CA PHE A 96 3.61 11.86 1.07
C PHE A 96 4.15 12.52 -0.20
N PRO A 97 3.37 12.74 -1.26
CA PRO A 97 3.90 13.39 -2.46
C PRO A 97 4.44 14.79 -2.24
N GLN A 98 4.04 15.46 -1.17
CA GLN A 98 4.51 16.78 -0.83
C GLN A 98 5.89 16.76 -0.17
N ASN A 99 6.25 15.63 0.44
CA ASN A 99 7.45 15.46 1.23
C ASN A 99 8.43 14.46 0.64
N VAL A 100 7.96 13.53 -0.18
CA VAL A 100 8.76 12.42 -0.73
C VAL A 100 8.54 12.36 -2.23
N LYS A 101 9.52 12.86 -2.99
CA LYS A 101 9.41 12.95 -4.46
C LYS A 101 9.66 11.63 -5.18
N SER A 102 10.29 10.66 -4.53
CA SER A 102 10.74 9.42 -5.16
C SER A 102 9.70 8.29 -5.12
N ILE A 103 8.56 8.53 -4.54
CA ILE A 103 7.48 7.55 -4.52
C ILE A 103 6.51 7.78 -5.72
#